data_4c30a39becdc1da537deb7ed4df5f60e
#
_entry.id   4c30a39becdc1da537deb7ed4df5f60e
#
_cell.length_a   1.000
_cell.length_b   1.000
_cell.length_c   1.000
_cell.angle_alpha   90.00
_cell.angle_beta   90.00
_cell.angle_gamma   90.00
#
_symmetry.space_group_name_H-M   'P 1'
#
loop_
_entity.id
_entity.type
_entity.pdbx_description
1 polymer ?
#
loop_
_entity_poly.entity_id
_entity_poly.type
_entity_poly.pdbx_seq_one_letter_code
_entity_poly.pdbx_strand_id
1 'polypeptide(L)'
;MSIRQLSIQWKISLLSGLCLLSIVALLVGLSLYRMDHTTQLVEASSTQMLNESGKARIEAQGEAQALAISRQFMDAYQYGNGFARQVLFLREQSEKRFLDAFDLREDLTRQVKAALQANPDLLGLSLVFEANALDNKDALFDHQKELGSNDKGRFSLYWSQPTPGTLTSMALPEADLADTSTGPSGQANNSWFSCPRETLKPCIIEPYFYKIDGQKVLMTSIVFPLLVNGKLIASLSVDINLNSLQALSKLASKELYEGQADVSIVSSAGILAGFSKDVSKLAQRLDQVDVKNGAQLIKLMATGDQPQSLHGHERLKIVTPFKPIPGSKPWGVLLDVP
;
A
#
# COMPACT_ATOMS: atom_id res chain seq x y z
N MET A 1 -70.62 -26.58 -47.30
CA MET A 1 -70.25 -26.96 -48.65
C MET A 1 -69.19 -28.11 -48.49
N SER A 2 -69.57 -29.31 -48.92
CA SER A 2 -68.74 -30.52 -48.70
C SER A 2 -67.60 -30.52 -49.69
N ILE A 3 -66.39 -30.81 -49.25
CA ILE A 3 -65.13 -30.92 -50.03
C ILE A 3 -65.24 -31.95 -51.19
N ARG A 4 -66.31 -32.78 -51.18
CA ARG A 4 -66.60 -33.84 -52.18
C ARG A 4 -67.11 -33.24 -53.50
N GLN A 5 -67.60 -32.03 -53.56
CA GLN A 5 -68.19 -31.44 -54.77
C GLN A 5 -67.27 -30.48 -55.52
N LEU A 6 -66.03 -30.32 -55.10
CA LEU A 6 -65.08 -29.47 -55.79
C LEU A 6 -64.43 -30.21 -56.96
N SER A 7 -64.17 -29.46 -58.06
CA SER A 7 -63.49 -30.00 -59.25
C SER A 7 -62.09 -30.47 -58.89
N ILE A 8 -61.52 -31.45 -59.64
CA ILE A 8 -60.18 -32.01 -59.37
C ILE A 8 -59.14 -30.91 -59.35
N GLN A 9 -59.23 -29.90 -60.16
CA GLN A 9 -58.30 -28.77 -60.23
C GLN A 9 -58.32 -27.98 -58.91
N TRP A 10 -59.45 -27.75 -58.33
CA TRP A 10 -59.61 -27.05 -57.05
C TRP A 10 -59.05 -27.87 -55.86
N LYS A 11 -59.15 -29.21 -55.91
CA LYS A 11 -58.62 -30.09 -54.92
C LYS A 11 -57.09 -30.11 -54.95
N ILE A 12 -56.50 -30.15 -56.13
CA ILE A 12 -55.06 -30.12 -56.33
C ILE A 12 -54.48 -28.74 -55.90
N SER A 13 -55.11 -27.62 -56.25
CA SER A 13 -54.69 -26.29 -55.88
C SER A 13 -54.77 -26.07 -54.35
N LEU A 14 -55.79 -26.61 -53.71
CA LEU A 14 -55.99 -26.47 -52.28
C LEU A 14 -54.98 -27.31 -51.49
N LEU A 15 -54.66 -28.54 -52.01
CA LEU A 15 -53.66 -29.43 -51.41
C LEU A 15 -52.25 -28.84 -51.56
N SER A 16 -51.89 -28.35 -52.78
CA SER A 16 -50.60 -27.73 -52.99
C SER A 16 -50.40 -26.43 -52.23
N GLY A 17 -51.49 -25.60 -52.09
CA GLY A 17 -51.45 -24.41 -51.27
C GLY A 17 -51.29 -24.70 -49.78
N LEU A 18 -51.92 -25.77 -49.27
CA LEU A 18 -51.78 -26.19 -47.89
C LEU A 18 -50.39 -26.76 -47.58
N CYS A 19 -49.80 -27.54 -48.53
CA CYS A 19 -48.40 -27.99 -48.44
C CYS A 19 -47.42 -26.82 -48.41
N LEU A 20 -47.63 -25.85 -49.27
CA LEU A 20 -46.76 -24.68 -49.36
C LEU A 20 -46.85 -23.83 -48.11
N LEU A 21 -48.06 -23.62 -47.60
CA LEU A 21 -48.27 -22.94 -46.29
C LEU A 21 -47.62 -23.68 -45.13
N SER A 22 -47.75 -25.00 -45.06
CA SER A 22 -47.12 -25.78 -44.00
C SER A 22 -45.57 -25.72 -44.05
N ILE A 23 -44.98 -25.76 -45.27
CA ILE A 23 -43.51 -25.62 -45.44
C ILE A 23 -43.06 -24.21 -45.02
N VAL A 24 -43.75 -23.17 -45.43
CA VAL A 24 -43.43 -21.78 -45.02
C VAL A 24 -43.58 -21.60 -43.52
N ALA A 25 -44.68 -22.12 -42.94
CA ALA A 25 -44.87 -22.04 -41.46
C ALA A 25 -43.76 -22.78 -40.71
N LEU A 26 -43.31 -23.94 -41.22
CA LEU A 26 -42.22 -24.70 -40.60
C LEU A 26 -40.85 -23.99 -40.76
N LEU A 27 -40.59 -23.39 -41.91
CA LEU A 27 -39.36 -22.59 -42.11
C LEU A 27 -39.33 -21.34 -41.23
N VAL A 28 -40.45 -20.62 -41.15
CA VAL A 28 -40.56 -19.45 -40.28
C VAL A 28 -40.41 -19.84 -38.80
N GLY A 29 -41.09 -20.93 -38.37
CA GLY A 29 -40.97 -21.44 -37.00
C GLY A 29 -39.53 -21.85 -36.65
N LEU A 30 -38.85 -22.57 -37.54
CA LEU A 30 -37.42 -22.93 -37.36
C LEU A 30 -36.52 -21.70 -37.36
N SER A 31 -36.80 -20.72 -38.21
CA SER A 31 -36.01 -19.47 -38.27
C SER A 31 -36.19 -18.66 -36.98
N LEU A 32 -37.38 -18.52 -36.48
CA LEU A 32 -37.63 -17.82 -35.20
C LEU A 32 -36.99 -18.57 -34.02
N TYR A 33 -37.11 -19.88 -33.97
CA TYR A 33 -36.48 -20.69 -32.93
C TYR A 33 -34.96 -20.56 -32.93
N ARG A 34 -34.32 -20.64 -34.13
CA ARG A 34 -32.89 -20.41 -34.24
C ARG A 34 -32.45 -19.00 -33.87
N MET A 35 -33.22 -18.00 -34.26
CA MET A 35 -32.94 -16.60 -33.96
C MET A 35 -32.97 -16.33 -32.46
N ASP A 36 -34.00 -16.84 -31.76
CA ASP A 36 -34.10 -16.71 -30.31
C ASP A 36 -32.93 -17.39 -29.57
N HIS A 37 -32.61 -18.64 -29.96
CA HIS A 37 -31.48 -19.37 -29.39
C HIS A 37 -30.12 -18.70 -29.67
N THR A 38 -29.94 -18.13 -30.88
CA THR A 38 -28.72 -17.41 -31.25
C THR A 38 -28.60 -16.12 -30.47
N THR A 39 -29.70 -15.39 -30.31
CA THR A 39 -29.76 -14.15 -29.53
C THR A 39 -29.35 -14.40 -28.07
N GLN A 40 -29.91 -15.43 -27.44
CA GLN A 40 -29.57 -15.80 -26.04
C GLN A 40 -28.07 -16.17 -25.90
N LEU A 41 -27.49 -16.93 -26.84
CA LEU A 41 -26.08 -17.29 -26.83
C LEU A 41 -25.18 -16.05 -27.03
N VAL A 42 -25.53 -15.15 -27.93
CA VAL A 42 -24.78 -13.91 -28.18
C VAL A 42 -24.87 -12.99 -26.98
N GLU A 43 -26.04 -12.85 -26.36
CA GLU A 43 -26.23 -12.04 -25.16
C GLU A 43 -25.41 -12.58 -23.96
N ALA A 44 -25.48 -13.88 -23.72
CA ALA A 44 -24.69 -14.53 -22.66
C ALA A 44 -23.19 -14.38 -22.91
N SER A 45 -22.73 -14.64 -24.15
CA SER A 45 -21.32 -14.49 -24.52
C SER A 45 -20.82 -13.04 -24.45
N SER A 46 -21.63 -12.08 -24.92
CA SER A 46 -21.30 -10.65 -24.85
C SER A 46 -21.23 -10.16 -23.41
N THR A 47 -22.18 -10.55 -22.56
CA THR A 47 -22.20 -10.20 -21.14
C THR A 47 -20.97 -10.79 -20.43
N GLN A 48 -20.61 -12.03 -20.71
CA GLN A 48 -19.42 -12.66 -20.15
C GLN A 48 -18.15 -11.91 -20.57
N MET A 49 -17.99 -11.63 -21.87
CA MET A 49 -16.84 -10.90 -22.40
C MET A 49 -16.72 -9.48 -21.81
N LEU A 50 -17.84 -8.79 -21.64
CA LEU A 50 -17.87 -7.46 -21.02
C LEU A 50 -17.44 -7.52 -19.56
N ASN A 51 -17.94 -8.50 -18.80
CA ASN A 51 -17.57 -8.70 -17.40
C ASN A 51 -16.10 -9.07 -17.25
N GLU A 52 -15.57 -9.98 -18.08
CA GLU A 52 -14.16 -10.36 -18.08
C GLU A 52 -13.26 -9.18 -18.46
N SER A 53 -13.63 -8.43 -19.50
CA SER A 53 -12.87 -7.22 -19.91
C SER A 53 -12.93 -6.13 -18.83
N GLY A 54 -14.09 -5.91 -18.21
CA GLY A 54 -14.27 -4.98 -17.10
C GLY A 54 -13.38 -5.35 -15.91
N LYS A 55 -13.42 -6.62 -15.51
CA LYS A 55 -12.58 -7.15 -14.42
C LYS A 55 -11.09 -6.99 -14.72
N ALA A 56 -10.63 -7.40 -15.90
CA ALA A 56 -9.24 -7.27 -16.31
C ALA A 56 -8.76 -5.80 -16.30
N ARG A 57 -9.62 -4.86 -16.70
CA ARG A 57 -9.32 -3.42 -16.64
C ARG A 57 -9.13 -2.93 -15.21
N ILE A 58 -9.98 -3.37 -14.27
CA ILE A 58 -9.88 -2.98 -12.85
C ILE A 58 -8.64 -3.60 -12.22
N GLU A 59 -8.33 -4.86 -12.53
CA GLU A 59 -7.11 -5.54 -12.07
C GLU A 59 -5.86 -4.79 -12.55
N ALA A 60 -5.78 -4.45 -13.84
CA ALA A 60 -4.68 -3.66 -14.40
C ALA A 60 -4.54 -2.27 -13.73
N GLN A 61 -5.67 -1.63 -13.40
CA GLN A 61 -5.66 -0.36 -12.68
C GLN A 61 -5.14 -0.54 -11.24
N GLY A 62 -5.56 -1.61 -10.56
CA GLY A 62 -5.05 -1.96 -9.24
C GLY A 62 -3.54 -2.22 -9.26
N GLU A 63 -3.03 -2.93 -10.25
CA GLU A 63 -1.59 -3.16 -10.44
C GLU A 63 -0.83 -1.86 -10.70
N ALA A 64 -1.37 -0.96 -11.54
CA ALA A 64 -0.75 0.33 -11.79
C ALA A 64 -0.64 1.18 -10.52
N GLN A 65 -1.69 1.21 -9.68
CA GLN A 65 -1.67 1.91 -8.39
C GLN A 65 -0.70 1.24 -7.41
N ALA A 66 -0.71 -0.09 -7.31
CA ALA A 66 0.22 -0.84 -6.47
C ALA A 66 1.67 -0.58 -6.86
N LEU A 67 1.97 -0.53 -8.16
CA LEU A 67 3.30 -0.22 -8.68
C LEU A 67 3.72 1.22 -8.35
N ALA A 68 2.83 2.20 -8.50
CA ALA A 68 3.12 3.61 -8.18
C ALA A 68 3.47 3.77 -6.69
N ILE A 69 2.68 3.14 -5.81
CA ILE A 69 2.92 3.15 -4.36
C ILE A 69 4.22 2.41 -4.02
N SER A 70 4.44 1.23 -4.61
CA SER A 70 5.65 0.44 -4.41
C SER A 70 6.92 1.20 -4.79
N ARG A 71 6.89 2.00 -5.86
CA ARG A 71 8.02 2.87 -6.26
C ARG A 71 8.34 3.89 -5.18
N GLN A 72 7.35 4.56 -4.62
CA GLN A 72 7.57 5.55 -3.54
C GLN A 72 8.28 4.90 -2.33
N PHE A 73 7.85 3.70 -1.93
CA PHE A 73 8.53 2.96 -0.86
C PHE A 73 9.95 2.51 -1.26
N MET A 74 10.13 2.08 -2.51
CA MET A 74 11.42 1.62 -3.00
C MET A 74 12.43 2.76 -3.11
N ASP A 75 12.00 3.95 -3.52
CA ASP A 75 12.86 5.14 -3.57
C ASP A 75 13.33 5.52 -2.17
N ALA A 76 12.44 5.53 -1.18
CA ALA A 76 12.77 5.76 0.23
C ALA A 76 13.70 4.64 0.78
N TYR A 77 13.47 3.38 0.40
CA TYR A 77 14.32 2.25 0.77
C TYR A 77 15.73 2.38 0.20
N GLN A 78 15.87 2.68 -1.09
CA GLN A 78 17.17 2.84 -1.73
C GLN A 78 17.95 4.02 -1.13
N TYR A 79 17.24 5.12 -0.89
CA TYR A 79 17.81 6.29 -0.23
C TYR A 79 18.34 5.95 1.17
N GLY A 80 17.50 5.34 2.02
CA GLY A 80 17.89 4.97 3.39
C GLY A 80 19.05 3.98 3.43
N ASN A 81 19.06 2.98 2.54
CA ASN A 81 20.14 2.02 2.42
C ASN A 81 21.47 2.68 1.99
N GLY A 82 21.41 3.67 1.09
CA GLY A 82 22.58 4.48 0.71
C GLY A 82 23.09 5.33 1.85
N PHE A 83 22.19 6.02 2.55
CA PHE A 83 22.53 6.89 3.67
C PHE A 83 23.06 6.09 4.88
N ALA A 84 22.53 4.90 5.16
CA ALA A 84 23.06 4.01 6.19
C ALA A 84 24.55 3.65 5.95
N ARG A 85 24.93 3.36 4.70
CA ARG A 85 26.35 3.12 4.32
C ARG A 85 27.21 4.36 4.49
N GLN A 86 26.68 5.54 4.17
CA GLN A 86 27.41 6.81 4.37
C GLN A 86 27.67 7.05 5.85
N VAL A 87 26.71 6.83 6.74
CA VAL A 87 26.87 6.95 8.20
C VAL A 87 27.96 6.00 8.72
N LEU A 88 27.92 4.72 8.29
CA LEU A 88 28.97 3.75 8.65
C LEU A 88 30.36 4.17 8.20
N PHE A 89 30.47 4.69 6.97
CA PHE A 89 31.72 5.21 6.44
C PHE A 89 32.25 6.41 7.23
N LEU A 90 31.39 7.37 7.58
CA LEU A 90 31.77 8.53 8.39
C LEU A 90 32.28 8.11 9.77
N ARG A 91 31.58 7.18 10.43
CA ARG A 91 32.01 6.63 11.72
C ARG A 91 33.36 5.95 11.60
N GLU A 92 33.60 5.10 10.60
CA GLU A 92 34.87 4.45 10.36
C GLU A 92 36.02 5.45 10.11
N GLN A 93 35.77 6.51 9.32
CA GLN A 93 36.73 7.57 9.07
C GLN A 93 37.08 8.36 10.34
N SER A 94 36.05 8.63 11.18
CA SER A 94 36.28 9.27 12.48
C SER A 94 37.17 8.47 13.39
N GLU A 95 36.93 7.16 13.50
CA GLU A 95 37.83 6.25 14.29
C GLU A 95 39.29 6.26 13.75
N LYS A 96 39.46 6.17 12.42
CA LYS A 96 40.81 6.14 11.79
C LYS A 96 41.54 7.48 11.91
N ARG A 97 40.86 8.60 11.95
CA ARG A 97 41.44 9.94 12.03
C ARG A 97 41.51 10.48 13.44
N PHE A 98 41.06 9.73 14.44
CA PHE A 98 40.98 10.17 15.84
C PHE A 98 40.24 11.48 16.02
N LEU A 99 39.10 11.64 15.28
CA LEU A 99 38.28 12.84 15.43
C LEU A 99 37.72 12.91 16.84
N ASP A 100 37.54 14.16 17.33
CA ASP A 100 36.86 14.36 18.60
C ASP A 100 35.40 13.91 18.53
N ALA A 101 34.90 13.42 19.66
CA ALA A 101 33.50 12.97 19.72
C ALA A 101 32.48 14.10 19.51
N PHE A 102 32.85 15.33 19.90
CA PHE A 102 32.03 16.52 19.64
C PHE A 102 31.91 16.76 18.14
N ASP A 103 33.03 16.82 17.42
CA ASP A 103 33.08 17.04 15.96
C ASP A 103 32.30 15.94 15.21
N LEU A 104 32.44 14.67 15.63
CA LEU A 104 31.70 13.55 15.02
C LEU A 104 30.18 13.71 15.17
N ARG A 105 29.70 14.07 16.37
CA ARG A 105 28.26 14.26 16.65
C ARG A 105 27.70 15.47 15.89
N GLU A 106 28.45 16.56 15.84
CA GLU A 106 28.09 17.73 15.06
C GLU A 106 28.01 17.41 13.56
N ASP A 107 29.00 16.70 13.02
CA ASP A 107 29.03 16.28 11.63
C ASP A 107 27.85 15.38 11.28
N LEU A 108 27.56 14.38 12.10
CA LEU A 108 26.41 13.49 11.90
C LEU A 108 25.09 14.26 11.95
N THR A 109 24.93 15.18 12.91
CA THR A 109 23.73 16.03 13.03
C THR A 109 23.53 16.86 11.77
N ARG A 110 24.59 17.46 11.25
CA ARG A 110 24.61 18.24 10.01
C ARG A 110 24.29 17.37 8.78
N GLN A 111 24.86 16.17 8.72
CA GLN A 111 24.62 15.23 7.62
C GLN A 111 23.16 14.73 7.58
N VAL A 112 22.55 14.34 8.70
CA VAL A 112 21.14 13.94 8.76
C VAL A 112 20.22 15.09 8.32
N LYS A 113 20.51 16.32 8.76
CA LYS A 113 19.78 17.51 8.34
C LYS A 113 19.87 17.72 6.83
N ALA A 114 21.07 17.73 6.28
CA ALA A 114 21.31 17.92 4.85
C ALA A 114 20.66 16.84 4.00
N ALA A 115 20.73 15.59 4.49
CA ALA A 115 20.09 14.44 3.87
C ALA A 115 18.57 14.58 3.77
N LEU A 116 17.91 15.06 4.82
CA LEU A 116 16.48 15.33 4.79
C LEU A 116 16.12 16.52 3.90
N GLN A 117 16.92 17.60 3.95
CA GLN A 117 16.74 18.78 3.08
C GLN A 117 16.78 18.45 1.59
N ALA A 118 17.64 17.50 1.20
CA ALA A 118 17.77 17.01 -0.17
C ALA A 118 16.58 16.14 -0.64
N ASN A 119 15.71 15.72 0.29
CA ASN A 119 14.59 14.80 0.01
C ASN A 119 13.29 15.34 0.60
N PRO A 120 12.65 16.33 -0.05
CA PRO A 120 11.46 17.00 0.48
C PRO A 120 10.23 16.09 0.59
N ASP A 121 10.22 14.95 -0.08
CA ASP A 121 9.13 13.96 -0.04
C ASP A 121 9.18 13.06 1.21
N LEU A 122 10.30 13.06 1.94
CA LEU A 122 10.42 12.34 3.20
C LEU A 122 9.85 13.17 4.35
N LEU A 123 9.19 12.52 5.29
CA LEU A 123 8.71 13.16 6.52
C LEU A 123 9.86 13.41 7.50
N GLY A 124 10.77 12.44 7.63
CA GLY A 124 11.85 12.54 8.59
C GLY A 124 12.93 11.48 8.41
N LEU A 125 14.04 11.71 9.12
CA LEU A 125 15.15 10.79 9.26
C LEU A 125 15.54 10.71 10.73
N SER A 126 15.56 9.51 11.32
CA SER A 126 16.14 9.28 12.63
C SER A 126 17.41 8.43 12.54
N LEU A 127 18.38 8.75 13.36
CA LEU A 127 19.62 7.98 13.52
C LEU A 127 19.86 7.77 15.01
N VAL A 128 19.71 6.53 15.45
CA VAL A 128 19.81 6.15 16.86
C VAL A 128 20.90 5.09 17.02
N PHE A 129 21.95 5.41 17.72
CA PHE A 129 23.00 4.46 18.07
C PHE A 129 22.61 3.62 19.30
N GLU A 130 23.14 2.41 19.40
CA GLU A 130 23.13 1.66 20.65
C GLU A 130 23.93 2.41 21.70
N ALA A 131 23.68 2.16 22.98
CA ALA A 131 24.37 2.85 24.08
C ALA A 131 25.88 2.72 23.93
N ASN A 132 26.58 3.84 23.94
CA ASN A 132 28.02 3.97 23.74
C ASN A 132 28.56 3.42 22.40
N ALA A 133 27.72 3.09 21.41
CA ALA A 133 28.16 2.47 20.17
C ALA A 133 28.70 3.44 19.14
N LEU A 134 28.43 4.75 19.25
CA LEU A 134 28.98 5.75 18.34
C LEU A 134 30.47 6.00 18.62
N ASP A 135 30.80 6.43 19.84
CA ASP A 135 32.11 6.98 20.24
C ASP A 135 32.57 6.54 21.65
N ASN A 136 31.78 5.70 22.32
CA ASN A 136 31.97 5.25 23.70
C ASN A 136 32.01 6.40 24.74
N LYS A 137 31.32 7.53 24.46
CA LYS A 137 31.39 8.73 25.31
C LYS A 137 29.99 9.30 25.62
N ASP A 138 28.93 8.51 25.59
CA ASP A 138 27.57 8.98 25.83
C ASP A 138 27.46 9.81 27.12
N ALA A 139 28.11 9.38 28.22
CA ALA A 139 28.06 10.07 29.48
C ALA A 139 28.58 11.53 29.46
N LEU A 140 29.34 11.92 28.43
CA LEU A 140 29.81 13.31 28.27
C LEU A 140 28.80 14.20 27.55
N PHE A 141 27.76 13.64 26.95
CA PHE A 141 26.80 14.33 26.10
C PHE A 141 25.37 14.31 26.65
N ASP A 142 25.24 14.11 27.95
CA ASP A 142 23.94 14.12 28.60
C ASP A 142 23.16 15.42 28.31
N HIS A 143 21.91 15.31 27.83
CA HIS A 143 21.01 16.40 27.42
C HIS A 143 21.54 17.36 26.34
N GLN A 144 22.61 17.03 25.60
CA GLN A 144 23.15 17.89 24.53
C GLN A 144 22.36 17.68 23.21
N LYS A 145 21.16 18.23 23.16
CA LYS A 145 20.20 18.04 22.04
C LYS A 145 20.74 18.58 20.72
N GLU A 146 21.51 19.66 20.72
CA GLU A 146 22.14 20.26 19.55
C GLU A 146 23.13 19.30 18.88
N LEU A 147 23.71 18.39 19.65
CA LEU A 147 24.61 17.33 19.18
C LEU A 147 23.87 15.98 18.98
N GLY A 148 22.53 16.00 18.87
CA GLY A 148 21.72 14.82 18.66
C GLY A 148 21.67 13.85 19.84
N SER A 149 22.02 14.31 21.06
CA SER A 149 22.13 13.47 22.25
C SER A 149 20.94 13.60 23.19
N ASN A 150 20.40 12.47 23.64
CA ASN A 150 19.22 12.43 24.48
C ASN A 150 19.55 12.61 26.00
N ASP A 151 18.55 12.30 26.83
CA ASP A 151 18.60 12.37 28.30
C ASP A 151 19.56 11.38 28.98
N LYS A 152 20.29 10.57 28.22
CA LYS A 152 21.37 9.67 28.66
C LYS A 152 22.63 9.87 27.85
N GLY A 153 22.71 10.93 27.06
CA GLY A 153 23.83 11.23 26.18
C GLY A 153 23.96 10.32 24.97
N ARG A 154 23.04 9.36 24.78
CA ARG A 154 23.01 8.50 23.60
C ARG A 154 22.75 9.36 22.38
N PHE A 155 23.49 9.14 21.27
CA PHE A 155 23.17 9.75 19.99
C PHE A 155 21.86 9.16 19.47
N SER A 156 20.79 9.97 19.47
CA SER A 156 19.41 9.57 19.21
C SER A 156 18.67 10.72 18.50
N LEU A 157 19.19 11.08 17.34
CA LEU A 157 18.76 12.25 16.58
C LEU A 157 17.55 11.95 15.69
N TYR A 158 16.59 12.85 15.65
CA TYR A 158 15.50 12.89 14.70
C TYR A 158 15.40 14.26 14.05
N TRP A 159 15.52 14.31 12.73
CA TRP A 159 15.14 15.46 11.91
C TRP A 159 13.85 15.18 11.18
N SER A 160 12.91 16.12 11.18
CA SER A 160 11.61 15.99 10.51
C SER A 160 11.20 17.27 9.79
N GLN A 161 10.32 17.12 8.80
CA GLN A 161 9.69 18.19 8.04
C GLN A 161 8.19 17.91 7.87
N PRO A 162 7.39 18.08 8.93
CA PRO A 162 5.95 17.84 8.90
C PRO A 162 5.23 18.71 7.85
N THR A 163 5.78 19.89 7.58
CA THR A 163 5.45 20.72 6.43
C THR A 163 6.70 20.80 5.54
N PRO A 164 6.61 20.54 4.22
CA PRO A 164 7.77 20.59 3.33
C PRO A 164 8.56 21.88 3.47
N GLY A 165 9.87 21.75 3.68
CA GLY A 165 10.79 22.87 3.87
C GLY A 165 10.86 23.44 5.30
N THR A 166 10.00 23.01 6.22
CA THR A 166 10.07 23.43 7.64
C THR A 166 10.74 22.31 8.44
N LEU A 167 12.04 22.46 8.70
CA LEU A 167 12.84 21.49 9.40
C LEU A 167 12.80 21.71 10.92
N THR A 168 12.58 20.64 11.65
CA THR A 168 12.69 20.61 13.11
C THR A 168 13.50 19.38 13.54
N SER A 169 14.18 19.49 14.69
CA SER A 169 14.95 18.38 15.23
C SER A 169 14.62 18.13 16.69
N MET A 170 14.79 16.88 17.10
CA MET A 170 14.69 16.45 18.48
C MET A 170 15.68 15.32 18.76
N ALA A 171 16.13 15.22 20.00
CA ALA A 171 16.75 14.00 20.49
C ALA A 171 15.65 13.08 21.03
N LEU A 172 15.58 11.86 20.52
CA LEU A 172 14.57 10.86 20.95
C LEU A 172 14.92 10.36 22.35
N PRO A 173 14.02 10.50 23.33
CA PRO A 173 14.30 10.17 24.73
C PRO A 173 14.39 8.65 24.94
N GLU A 174 15.10 8.20 25.96
CA GLU A 174 15.19 6.78 26.32
C GLU A 174 13.81 6.15 26.59
N ALA A 175 12.85 6.94 27.07
CA ALA A 175 11.48 6.48 27.29
C ALA A 175 10.82 5.99 26.01
N ASP A 176 11.02 6.69 24.87
CA ASP A 176 10.46 6.30 23.57
C ASP A 176 11.16 5.05 23.02
N LEU A 177 12.48 4.92 23.23
CA LEU A 177 13.26 3.74 22.83
C LEU A 177 12.85 2.49 23.62
N ALA A 178 12.39 2.66 24.85
CA ALA A 178 11.97 1.59 25.76
C ALA A 178 10.47 1.27 25.70
N ASP A 179 9.66 2.05 24.97
CA ASP A 179 8.20 1.88 24.96
C ASP A 179 7.76 0.65 24.17
N THR A 180 7.61 -0.47 24.87
CA THR A 180 7.10 -1.73 24.33
C THR A 180 5.58 -1.86 24.40
N SER A 181 4.86 -0.83 24.82
CA SER A 181 3.40 -0.82 24.84
C SER A 181 2.84 -0.97 23.43
N THR A 182 1.71 -1.68 23.30
CA THR A 182 1.14 -2.06 22.02
C THR A 182 0.32 -0.92 21.41
N GLY A 183 0.68 -0.51 20.20
CA GLY A 183 -0.08 0.46 19.41
C GLY A 183 -1.30 -0.16 18.72
N PRO A 184 -2.10 0.65 17.99
CA PRO A 184 -3.31 0.20 17.28
C PRO A 184 -3.07 -0.89 16.24
N SER A 185 -1.86 -0.98 15.67
CA SER A 185 -1.45 -2.01 14.70
C SER A 185 -1.15 -3.38 15.32
N GLY A 186 -1.12 -3.46 16.64
CA GLY A 186 -0.65 -4.64 17.37
C GLY A 186 0.87 -4.73 17.50
N GLN A 187 1.63 -3.77 16.95
CA GLN A 187 3.08 -3.65 17.15
C GLN A 187 3.40 -2.79 18.37
N ALA A 188 4.57 -3.02 18.96
CA ALA A 188 5.09 -2.16 20.01
C ALA A 188 5.35 -0.73 19.49
N ASN A 189 5.16 0.28 20.33
CA ASN A 189 5.36 1.68 19.93
C ASN A 189 6.81 1.97 19.52
N ASN A 190 7.78 1.25 20.09
CA ASN A 190 9.20 1.35 19.72
C ASN A 190 9.63 0.43 18.58
N SER A 191 8.69 -0.17 17.81
CA SER A 191 9.02 -1.10 16.72
C SER A 191 9.97 -0.52 15.69
N TRP A 192 9.92 0.81 15.48
CA TRP A 192 10.85 1.54 14.61
C TRP A 192 12.31 1.49 15.11
N PHE A 193 12.55 1.14 16.36
CA PHE A 193 13.87 0.94 16.95
C PHE A 193 14.16 -0.55 17.22
N SER A 194 13.17 -1.32 17.73
CA SER A 194 13.38 -2.71 18.12
C SER A 194 13.43 -3.69 16.94
N CYS A 195 12.65 -3.47 15.86
CA CYS A 195 12.62 -4.40 14.73
C CYS A 195 13.99 -4.65 14.08
N PRO A 196 14.81 -3.63 13.74
CA PRO A 196 16.14 -3.87 13.19
C PRO A 196 17.11 -4.51 14.19
N ARG A 197 16.90 -4.34 15.50
CA ARG A 197 17.70 -5.03 16.55
C ARG A 197 17.40 -6.53 16.59
N GLU A 198 16.15 -6.90 16.45
CA GLU A 198 15.68 -8.30 16.55
C GLU A 198 15.96 -9.07 15.27
N THR A 199 15.82 -8.41 14.10
CA THR A 199 15.87 -9.09 12.80
C THR A 199 17.22 -8.99 12.12
N LEU A 200 18.03 -7.97 12.43
CA LEU A 200 19.25 -7.56 11.72
C LEU A 200 19.01 -7.34 10.22
N LYS A 201 17.78 -6.97 9.86
CA LYS A 201 17.33 -6.72 8.48
C LYS A 201 16.52 -5.43 8.43
N PRO A 202 16.41 -4.80 7.25
CA PRO A 202 15.47 -3.69 7.07
C PRO A 202 14.04 -4.11 7.40
N CYS A 203 13.31 -3.25 8.10
CA CYS A 203 11.93 -3.44 8.48
C CYS A 203 11.07 -2.33 7.89
N ILE A 204 9.80 -2.63 7.57
CA ILE A 204 8.76 -1.62 7.40
C ILE A 204 7.83 -1.68 8.61
N ILE A 205 7.55 -0.52 9.19
CA ILE A 205 6.71 -0.39 10.36
C ILE A 205 5.27 -0.14 9.92
N GLU A 206 4.31 -0.80 10.57
CA GLU A 206 2.89 -0.58 10.31
C GLU A 206 2.50 0.90 10.52
N PRO A 207 1.49 1.42 9.83
CA PRO A 207 1.02 2.78 10.02
C PRO A 207 0.76 3.12 11.48
N TYR A 208 1.34 4.22 11.97
CA TYR A 208 1.21 4.68 13.34
C TYR A 208 1.18 6.21 13.42
N PHE A 209 0.67 6.72 14.54
CA PHE A 209 0.71 8.15 14.83
C PHE A 209 1.93 8.47 15.67
N TYR A 210 2.69 9.48 15.24
CA TYR A 210 3.77 10.05 16.03
C TYR A 210 3.55 11.55 16.24
N LYS A 211 4.05 12.08 17.36
CA LYS A 211 3.88 13.49 17.72
C LYS A 211 5.13 14.27 17.35
N ILE A 212 5.04 15.13 16.33
CA ILE A 212 6.12 15.99 15.84
C ILE A 212 5.71 17.44 16.14
N ASP A 213 6.50 18.18 16.88
CA ASP A 213 6.21 19.56 17.28
C ASP A 213 4.79 19.77 17.84
N GLY A 214 4.33 18.83 18.64
CA GLY A 214 3.00 18.86 19.21
C GLY A 214 1.88 18.42 18.27
N GLN A 215 2.13 18.24 16.99
CA GLN A 215 1.17 17.77 15.99
C GLN A 215 1.22 16.25 15.85
N LYS A 216 0.04 15.63 15.77
CA LYS A 216 -0.10 14.19 15.55
C LYS A 216 -0.05 13.90 14.05
N VAL A 217 1.00 13.24 13.59
CA VAL A 217 1.23 12.90 12.18
C VAL A 217 1.08 11.39 12.01
N LEU A 218 0.32 10.98 10.98
CA LEU A 218 0.21 9.57 10.59
C LEU A 218 1.34 9.24 9.61
N MET A 219 2.13 8.21 9.94
CA MET A 219 3.33 7.85 9.21
C MET A 219 3.58 6.33 9.19
N THR A 220 4.47 5.93 8.33
CA THR A 220 5.15 4.63 8.35
C THR A 220 6.64 4.86 8.22
N SER A 221 7.46 3.91 8.66
CA SER A 221 8.90 4.03 8.66
C SER A 221 9.56 2.81 8.01
N ILE A 222 10.56 3.05 7.20
CA ILE A 222 11.51 2.02 6.75
C ILE A 222 12.75 2.15 7.62
N VAL A 223 13.09 1.09 8.34
CA VAL A 223 14.18 1.12 9.32
C VAL A 223 15.30 0.16 8.90
N PHE A 224 16.53 0.64 9.00
CA PHE A 224 17.73 -0.06 8.57
C PHE A 224 18.65 -0.35 9.77
N PRO A 225 19.11 -1.60 9.94
CA PRO A 225 20.18 -1.88 10.90
C PRO A 225 21.53 -1.41 10.36
N LEU A 226 22.29 -0.68 11.16
CA LEU A 226 23.69 -0.37 10.89
C LEU A 226 24.55 -1.41 11.61
N LEU A 227 25.24 -2.23 10.83
CA LEU A 227 25.99 -3.39 11.34
C LEU A 227 27.50 -3.19 11.16
N VAL A 228 28.25 -3.47 12.21
CA VAL A 228 29.72 -3.59 12.16
C VAL A 228 30.09 -4.99 12.65
N ASN A 229 30.79 -5.75 11.82
CA ASN A 229 31.16 -7.14 12.10
C ASN A 229 29.95 -8.02 12.50
N GLY A 230 28.78 -7.79 11.87
CA GLY A 230 27.53 -8.51 12.16
C GLY A 230 26.80 -8.09 13.44
N LYS A 231 27.34 -7.13 14.19
CA LYS A 231 26.73 -6.59 15.40
C LYS A 231 26.02 -5.27 15.09
N LEU A 232 24.78 -5.12 15.56
CA LEU A 232 24.07 -3.86 15.46
C LEU A 232 24.75 -2.77 16.29
N ILE A 233 24.99 -1.62 15.68
CA ILE A 233 25.53 -0.43 16.35
C ILE A 233 24.57 0.74 16.31
N ALA A 234 23.66 0.80 15.32
CA ALA A 234 22.66 1.85 15.19
C ALA A 234 21.46 1.38 14.34
N SER A 235 20.37 2.12 14.46
CA SER A 235 19.20 2.05 13.59
C SER A 235 19.01 3.38 12.89
N LEU A 236 18.78 3.34 11.58
CA LEU A 236 18.41 4.50 10.75
C LEU A 236 16.96 4.32 10.32
N SER A 237 16.09 5.31 10.58
CA SER A 237 14.72 5.33 10.07
C SER A 237 14.56 6.36 8.95
N VAL A 238 13.80 5.98 7.94
CA VAL A 238 13.29 6.86 6.87
C VAL A 238 11.79 6.90 7.00
N ASP A 239 11.24 8.05 7.35
CA ASP A 239 9.83 8.20 7.65
C ASP A 239 9.07 8.77 6.45
N ILE A 240 7.92 8.15 6.15
CA ILE A 240 7.03 8.47 5.05
C ILE A 240 5.70 8.99 5.61
N ASN A 241 5.31 10.20 5.19
CA ASN A 241 4.02 10.77 5.56
C ASN A 241 2.89 10.07 4.79
N LEU A 242 1.91 9.53 5.49
CA LEU A 242 0.79 8.83 4.86
C LEU A 242 -0.24 9.77 4.20
N ASN A 243 -0.11 11.09 4.37
CA ASN A 243 -0.91 12.04 3.60
C ASN A 243 -0.69 11.91 2.09
N SER A 244 0.52 11.53 1.64
CA SER A 244 0.81 11.24 0.23
C SER A 244 0.01 10.05 -0.28
N LEU A 245 -0.04 8.95 0.49
CA LEU A 245 -0.84 7.75 0.15
C LEU A 245 -2.34 8.06 0.16
N GLN A 246 -2.80 8.89 1.08
CA GLN A 246 -4.18 9.37 1.11
C GLN A 246 -4.53 10.20 -0.14
N ALA A 247 -3.62 11.07 -0.58
CA ALA A 247 -3.80 11.84 -1.81
C ALA A 247 -3.87 10.93 -3.04
N LEU A 248 -3.00 9.91 -3.12
CA LEU A 248 -3.04 8.89 -4.18
C LEU A 248 -4.36 8.13 -4.19
N SER A 249 -4.86 7.69 -3.02
CA SER A 249 -6.16 7.00 -2.93
C SER A 249 -7.30 7.87 -3.45
N LYS A 250 -7.32 9.16 -3.11
CA LYS A 250 -8.34 10.11 -3.58
C LYS A 250 -8.25 10.38 -5.08
N LEU A 251 -7.03 10.52 -5.61
CA LEU A 251 -6.81 10.73 -7.04
C LEU A 251 -7.29 9.51 -7.84
N ALA A 252 -6.85 8.32 -7.46
CA ALA A 252 -7.27 7.07 -8.09
C ALA A 252 -8.79 6.86 -8.05
N SER A 253 -9.44 7.18 -6.93
CA SER A 253 -10.91 7.11 -6.80
C SER A 253 -11.62 8.04 -7.79
N LYS A 254 -11.12 9.27 -7.99
CA LYS A 254 -11.72 10.22 -8.95
C LYS A 254 -11.61 9.77 -10.41
N GLU A 255 -10.54 9.06 -10.75
CA GLU A 255 -10.29 8.57 -12.12
C GLU A 255 -11.07 7.29 -12.44
N LEU A 256 -11.51 6.56 -11.41
CA LEU A 256 -12.21 5.29 -11.56
C LEU A 256 -13.73 5.48 -11.46
N TYR A 257 -14.47 4.96 -12.46
CA TYR A 257 -15.94 4.96 -12.48
C TYR A 257 -16.56 6.32 -12.14
N GLU A 258 -16.01 7.39 -12.71
CA GLU A 258 -16.52 8.77 -12.49
C GLU A 258 -16.53 9.17 -10.99
N GLY A 259 -15.60 8.61 -10.20
CA GLY A 259 -15.52 8.86 -8.76
C GLY A 259 -16.40 7.96 -7.89
N GLN A 260 -17.03 6.93 -8.46
CA GLN A 260 -17.86 5.97 -7.70
C GLN A 260 -17.08 4.80 -7.12
N ALA A 261 -15.81 4.66 -7.48
CA ALA A 261 -14.93 3.65 -6.92
C ALA A 261 -14.30 4.13 -5.61
N ASP A 262 -14.26 3.25 -4.59
CA ASP A 262 -13.49 3.49 -3.37
C ASP A 262 -12.11 2.84 -3.51
N VAL A 263 -11.07 3.57 -3.13
CA VAL A 263 -9.68 3.09 -3.17
C VAL A 263 -9.09 3.11 -1.76
N SER A 264 -8.56 1.97 -1.33
CA SER A 264 -7.89 1.85 -0.03
C SER A 264 -6.48 1.31 -0.22
N ILE A 265 -5.55 1.80 0.60
CA ILE A 265 -4.19 1.26 0.75
C ILE A 265 -4.13 0.64 2.13
N VAL A 266 -3.82 -0.65 2.17
CA VAL A 266 -3.90 -1.47 3.38
C VAL A 266 -2.54 -2.09 3.68
N SER A 267 -2.07 -1.93 4.90
CA SER A 267 -0.79 -2.49 5.35
C SER A 267 -0.88 -4.00 5.66
N SER A 268 0.26 -4.63 5.92
CA SER A 268 0.31 -6.08 6.20
C SER A 268 -0.49 -6.52 7.44
N ALA A 269 -0.64 -5.65 8.43
CA ALA A 269 -1.51 -5.88 9.60
C ALA A 269 -2.99 -5.51 9.35
N GLY A 270 -3.33 -5.10 8.13
CA GLY A 270 -4.68 -4.69 7.78
C GLY A 270 -5.03 -3.24 8.16
N ILE A 271 -4.04 -2.39 8.43
CA ILE A 271 -4.25 -0.97 8.79
C ILE A 271 -4.45 -0.13 7.53
N LEU A 272 -5.44 0.76 7.55
CA LEU A 272 -5.71 1.71 6.47
C LEU A 272 -4.64 2.81 6.46
N ALA A 273 -3.78 2.79 5.44
CA ALA A 273 -2.76 3.79 5.17
C ALA A 273 -3.26 4.89 4.23
N GLY A 274 -4.26 4.58 3.40
CA GLY A 274 -5.00 5.50 2.55
C GLY A 274 -6.43 5.01 2.38
N PHE A 275 -7.42 5.91 2.35
CA PHE A 275 -8.81 5.56 2.17
C PHE A 275 -9.58 6.72 1.53
N SER A 276 -9.98 6.57 0.26
CA SER A 276 -10.63 7.64 -0.52
C SER A 276 -11.98 8.09 0.06
N LYS A 277 -12.73 7.14 0.63
CA LYS A 277 -14.10 7.35 1.10
C LYS A 277 -14.18 8.18 2.38
N ASP A 278 -13.35 7.87 3.37
CA ASP A 278 -13.43 8.50 4.68
C ASP A 278 -12.07 8.58 5.37
N VAL A 279 -11.49 9.77 5.37
CA VAL A 279 -10.17 10.04 5.99
C VAL A 279 -10.16 9.77 7.51
N SER A 280 -11.30 9.83 8.18
CA SER A 280 -11.39 9.57 9.62
C SER A 280 -11.14 8.10 10.00
N LYS A 281 -11.11 7.21 9.01
CA LYS A 281 -10.84 5.78 9.17
C LYS A 281 -9.36 5.40 9.01
N LEU A 282 -8.51 6.35 8.67
CA LEU A 282 -7.07 6.12 8.61
C LEU A 282 -6.53 5.62 9.95
N ALA A 283 -5.54 4.75 9.89
CA ALA A 283 -4.95 4.02 11.02
C ALA A 283 -5.91 3.05 11.75
N GLN A 284 -7.14 2.85 11.27
CA GLN A 284 -8.01 1.77 11.75
C GLN A 284 -7.78 0.50 10.94
N ARG A 285 -8.13 -0.65 11.52
CA ARG A 285 -8.07 -1.92 10.80
C ARG A 285 -9.22 -2.05 9.81
N LEU A 286 -8.92 -2.58 8.62
CA LEU A 286 -9.90 -2.80 7.56
C LEU A 286 -11.08 -3.68 8.02
N ASP A 287 -10.84 -4.71 8.84
CA ASP A 287 -11.88 -5.59 9.36
C ASP A 287 -12.81 -4.94 10.40
N GLN A 288 -12.40 -3.81 10.97
CA GLN A 288 -13.26 -2.96 11.83
C GLN A 288 -14.08 -1.96 11.01
N VAL A 289 -13.58 -1.55 9.84
CA VAL A 289 -14.25 -0.59 8.94
C VAL A 289 -15.17 -1.30 7.96
N ASP A 290 -14.73 -2.38 7.34
CA ASP A 290 -15.55 -3.30 6.52
C ASP A 290 -15.73 -4.62 7.27
N VAL A 291 -16.65 -4.61 8.23
CA VAL A 291 -16.92 -5.77 9.10
C VAL A 291 -17.31 -7.02 8.31
N LYS A 292 -17.92 -6.85 7.11
CA LYS A 292 -18.39 -7.97 6.29
C LYS A 292 -17.26 -8.66 5.54
N ASN A 293 -16.35 -7.90 4.94
CA ASN A 293 -15.38 -8.43 3.98
C ASN A 293 -13.92 -8.22 4.42
N GLY A 294 -13.66 -7.29 5.35
CA GLY A 294 -12.32 -6.83 5.68
C GLY A 294 -11.38 -7.96 6.09
N ALA A 295 -11.81 -8.88 6.93
CA ALA A 295 -10.97 -10.02 7.35
C ALA A 295 -10.59 -10.94 6.18
N GLN A 296 -11.54 -11.18 5.25
CA GLN A 296 -11.29 -11.99 4.06
C GLN A 296 -10.34 -11.27 3.09
N LEU A 297 -10.51 -9.96 2.88
CA LEU A 297 -9.64 -9.15 2.03
C LEU A 297 -8.20 -9.10 2.56
N ILE A 298 -8.01 -8.94 3.87
CA ILE A 298 -6.69 -9.01 4.51
C ILE A 298 -6.05 -10.39 4.27
N LYS A 299 -6.81 -11.48 4.38
CA LYS A 299 -6.31 -12.84 4.11
C LYS A 299 -5.91 -13.01 2.66
N LEU A 300 -6.73 -12.56 1.70
CA LEU A 300 -6.42 -12.62 0.26
C LEU A 300 -5.14 -11.84 -0.05
N MET A 301 -4.98 -10.64 0.50
CA MET A 301 -3.77 -9.83 0.37
C MET A 301 -2.52 -10.56 0.89
N ALA A 302 -2.63 -11.23 2.05
CA ALA A 302 -1.50 -11.88 2.70
C ALA A 302 -1.03 -13.16 1.97
N THR A 303 -1.91 -13.83 1.23
CA THR A 303 -1.66 -15.12 0.57
C THR A 303 -1.41 -15.01 -0.94
N GLY A 304 -1.74 -13.87 -1.57
CA GLY A 304 -1.66 -13.67 -3.01
C GLY A 304 -0.43 -12.88 -3.45
N ASP A 305 0.13 -13.27 -4.60
CA ASP A 305 1.11 -12.46 -5.34
C ASP A 305 0.48 -11.79 -6.59
N GLN A 306 -0.81 -12.06 -6.83
CA GLN A 306 -1.60 -11.57 -7.97
C GLN A 306 -2.89 -10.92 -7.46
N PRO A 307 -3.54 -10.05 -8.27
CA PRO A 307 -4.85 -9.50 -7.93
C PRO A 307 -5.86 -10.60 -7.58
N GLN A 308 -6.61 -10.39 -6.51
CA GLN A 308 -7.64 -11.30 -6.04
C GLN A 308 -8.98 -10.56 -5.99
N SER A 309 -10.05 -11.19 -6.46
CA SER A 309 -11.38 -10.59 -6.48
C SER A 309 -12.31 -11.24 -5.46
N LEU A 310 -13.14 -10.41 -4.82
CA LEU A 310 -14.25 -10.80 -3.99
C LEU A 310 -15.53 -10.20 -4.54
N HIS A 311 -16.44 -11.05 -5.03
CA HIS A 311 -17.72 -10.61 -5.56
C HIS A 311 -18.72 -10.38 -4.43
N GLY A 312 -19.24 -9.17 -4.31
CA GLY A 312 -20.43 -8.84 -3.51
C GLY A 312 -21.69 -8.87 -4.38
N HIS A 313 -22.87 -8.65 -3.77
CA HIS A 313 -24.13 -8.61 -4.51
C HIS A 313 -24.23 -7.41 -5.47
N GLU A 314 -23.60 -6.29 -5.14
CA GLU A 314 -23.72 -5.03 -5.90
C GLU A 314 -22.38 -4.40 -6.25
N ARG A 315 -21.29 -4.85 -5.65
CA ARG A 315 -19.96 -4.27 -5.84
C ARG A 315 -18.89 -5.37 -5.95
N LEU A 316 -17.92 -5.09 -6.81
CA LEU A 316 -16.74 -5.93 -6.98
C LEU A 316 -15.57 -5.34 -6.17
N LYS A 317 -14.96 -6.15 -5.31
CA LYS A 317 -13.76 -5.77 -4.57
C LYS A 317 -12.56 -6.52 -5.14
N ILE A 318 -11.52 -5.77 -5.51
CA ILE A 318 -10.26 -6.35 -5.99
C ILE A 318 -9.15 -5.87 -5.07
N VAL A 319 -8.40 -6.81 -4.51
CA VAL A 319 -7.20 -6.54 -3.74
C VAL A 319 -5.97 -6.91 -4.57
N THR A 320 -5.09 -5.94 -4.78
CA THR A 320 -3.82 -6.12 -5.48
C THR A 320 -2.69 -6.03 -4.46
N PRO A 321 -2.04 -7.17 -4.13
CA PRO A 321 -0.93 -7.18 -3.19
C PRO A 321 0.34 -6.61 -3.81
N PHE A 322 1.17 -5.96 -2.99
CA PHE A 322 2.51 -5.51 -3.36
C PHE A 322 3.44 -5.57 -2.14
N LYS A 323 4.74 -5.69 -2.37
CA LYS A 323 5.76 -5.65 -1.32
C LYS A 323 6.39 -4.27 -1.27
N PRO A 324 6.17 -3.48 -0.20
CA PRO A 324 6.74 -2.13 -0.10
C PRO A 324 8.27 -2.11 -0.13
N ILE A 325 8.91 -3.07 0.53
CA ILE A 325 10.37 -3.25 0.52
C ILE A 325 10.74 -4.73 0.33
N PRO A 326 11.97 -5.03 -0.13
CA PRO A 326 12.44 -6.42 -0.26
C PRO A 326 12.33 -7.20 1.04
N GLY A 327 11.71 -8.38 0.97
CA GLY A 327 11.55 -9.27 2.12
C GLY A 327 10.43 -8.91 3.10
N SER A 328 9.69 -7.82 2.87
CA SER A 328 8.53 -7.46 3.70
C SER A 328 7.32 -8.37 3.43
N LYS A 329 6.38 -8.37 4.37
CA LYS A 329 5.03 -8.88 4.14
C LYS A 329 4.32 -7.98 3.12
N PRO A 330 3.36 -8.52 2.34
CA PRO A 330 2.64 -7.72 1.36
C PRO A 330 1.71 -6.71 2.04
N TRP A 331 1.62 -5.53 1.43
CA TRP A 331 0.55 -4.56 1.56
C TRP A 331 -0.41 -4.74 0.38
N GLY A 332 -1.52 -4.05 0.34
CA GLY A 332 -2.47 -4.15 -0.77
C GLY A 332 -3.12 -2.83 -1.15
N VAL A 333 -3.41 -2.72 -2.44
CA VAL A 333 -4.37 -1.75 -2.96
C VAL A 333 -5.70 -2.45 -3.12
N LEU A 334 -6.73 -1.93 -2.48
CA LEU A 334 -8.10 -2.43 -2.57
C LEU A 334 -8.92 -1.45 -3.40
N LEU A 335 -9.50 -1.95 -4.48
CA LEU A 335 -10.49 -1.27 -5.31
C LEU A 335 -11.87 -1.85 -5.00
N ASP A 336 -12.82 -0.99 -4.66
CA ASP A 336 -14.23 -1.34 -4.42
C ASP A 336 -15.07 -0.58 -5.44
N VAL A 337 -15.56 -1.29 -6.46
CA VAL A 337 -16.23 -0.72 -7.62
C VAL A 337 -17.68 -1.19 -7.73
N PRO A 338 -18.59 -0.35 -8.29
CA PRO A 338 -19.99 -0.70 -8.51
C PRO A 338 -20.18 -1.86 -9.48
#